data_b107f95fcac8b393d460e2f1aad4ef40
#
_entry.id   b107f95fcac8b393d460e2f1aad4ef40
#
_cell.length_a   1.000
_cell.length_b   1.000
_cell.length_c   1.000
_cell.angle_alpha   90.00
_cell.angle_beta   90.00
_cell.angle_gamma   90.00
#
_symmetry.space_group_name_H-M   'P 1'
#
loop_
_entity.id
_entity.type
_entity.pdbx_description
1 polymer ?
#
loop_
_entity_poly.entity_id
_entity_poly.type
_entity_poly.pdbx_seq_one_letter_code
_entity_poly.pdbx_strand_id
1 'polypeptide(L)'
;MNLQEIQNGNFSSIAGTWRNGKGMSVTFDDNGISKINGAPTDQVVDRFNHEFGYLSSSVHSTAPAGASAMSFFPAGQEFPASLKYGNFSVDNSKDIIYWGQNVISDQSDLFYKED
;
A
#
# COMPACT_ATOMS: atom_id res chain seq x y z
N MET A 1 9.09 -0.57 7.07
CA MET A 1 7.65 -0.89 7.36
C MET A 1 7.59 -2.09 8.29
N ASN A 2 6.69 -2.06 9.25
CA ASN A 2 6.49 -3.13 10.21
C ASN A 2 5.07 -3.69 10.03
N LEU A 3 4.97 -4.89 9.43
CA LEU A 3 3.68 -5.48 9.09
C LEU A 3 2.84 -5.81 10.33
N GLN A 4 3.48 -6.24 11.41
CA GLN A 4 2.75 -6.59 12.63
C GLN A 4 2.11 -5.36 13.26
N GLU A 5 2.81 -4.23 13.28
CA GLU A 5 2.26 -2.97 13.78
C GLU A 5 1.10 -2.50 12.92
N ILE A 6 1.26 -2.55 11.60
CA ILE A 6 0.20 -2.16 10.66
C ILE A 6 -1.04 -3.02 10.87
N GLN A 7 -0.86 -4.32 11.01
CA GLN A 7 -1.96 -5.26 11.26
C GLN A 7 -2.70 -4.95 12.55
N ASN A 8 -2.02 -4.38 13.53
CA ASN A 8 -2.60 -4.00 14.82
C ASN A 8 -3.15 -2.56 14.83
N GLY A 9 -3.16 -1.89 13.67
CA GLY A 9 -3.70 -0.55 13.55
C GLY A 9 -2.70 0.58 13.82
N ASN A 10 -1.42 0.26 13.98
CA ASN A 10 -0.37 1.24 14.16
C ASN A 10 0.38 1.44 12.83
N PHE A 11 0.18 2.59 12.20
CA PHE A 11 0.76 2.91 10.90
C PHE A 11 2.01 3.79 11.00
N SER A 12 2.58 3.97 12.19
CA SER A 12 3.73 4.86 12.40
C SER A 12 4.95 4.46 11.57
N SER A 13 5.15 3.17 11.31
CA SER A 13 6.30 2.70 10.53
C SER A 13 6.22 3.09 9.05
N ILE A 14 5.04 3.50 8.57
CA ILE A 14 4.86 3.95 7.19
C ILE A 14 4.31 5.38 7.12
N ALA A 15 4.32 6.12 8.23
CA ALA A 15 3.83 7.50 8.26
C ALA A 15 4.61 8.35 7.27
N GLY A 16 3.90 9.22 6.55
CA GLY A 16 4.45 10.06 5.50
C GLY A 16 3.72 9.88 4.18
N THR A 17 4.24 10.49 3.14
CA THR A 17 3.61 10.49 1.82
C THR A 17 4.28 9.45 0.92
N TRP A 18 3.44 8.67 0.25
CA TRP A 18 3.82 7.66 -0.72
C TRP A 18 3.28 8.07 -2.08
N ARG A 19 4.09 7.92 -3.12
CA ARG A 19 3.71 8.35 -4.47
C ARG A 19 4.04 7.26 -5.48
N ASN A 20 3.13 7.05 -6.43
CA ASN A 20 3.40 6.15 -7.56
C ASN A 20 3.91 6.93 -8.78
N GLY A 21 4.30 6.22 -9.82
CA GLY A 21 4.82 6.84 -11.05
C GLY A 21 3.75 7.50 -11.91
N LYS A 22 2.47 7.37 -11.55
CA LYS A 22 1.35 8.00 -12.27
C LYS A 22 0.87 9.29 -11.61
N GLY A 23 1.60 9.77 -10.60
CA GLY A 23 1.29 11.03 -9.93
C GLY A 23 0.28 10.95 -8.80
N MET A 24 -0.20 9.75 -8.47
CA MET A 24 -1.09 9.56 -7.34
C MET A 24 -0.28 9.49 -6.05
N SER A 25 -0.79 10.11 -4.98
CA SER A 25 -0.14 10.04 -3.67
C SER A 25 -1.14 9.63 -2.58
N VAL A 26 -0.60 8.97 -1.55
CA VAL A 26 -1.34 8.63 -0.33
C VAL A 26 -0.46 8.98 0.85
N THR A 27 -1.04 9.65 1.85
CA THR A 27 -0.32 10.05 3.06
C THR A 27 -0.88 9.29 4.25
N PHE A 28 0.00 8.68 5.02
CA PHE A 28 -0.36 7.98 6.25
C PHE A 28 0.06 8.81 7.47
N ASP A 29 -0.78 8.79 8.49
CA ASP A 29 -0.39 9.16 9.85
C ASP A 29 -0.35 7.89 10.72
N ASP A 30 -0.24 8.04 12.03
CA ASP A 30 -0.15 6.89 12.93
C ASP A 30 -1.44 6.03 12.94
N ASN A 31 -2.54 6.58 12.48
CA ASN A 31 -3.87 5.93 12.53
C ASN A 31 -4.32 5.35 11.19
N GLY A 32 -3.62 5.63 10.11
CA GLY A 32 -3.96 5.13 8.78
C GLY A 32 -3.84 6.21 7.71
N ILE A 33 -4.68 6.14 6.68
CA ILE A 33 -4.67 7.12 5.59
C ILE A 33 -5.22 8.45 6.10
N SER A 34 -4.45 9.52 5.94
CA SER A 34 -4.88 10.87 6.31
C SER A 34 -5.23 11.71 5.09
N LYS A 35 -4.57 11.48 3.95
CA LYS A 35 -4.80 12.23 2.71
C LYS A 35 -4.64 11.34 1.49
N ILE A 36 -5.37 11.66 0.43
CA ILE A 36 -5.21 11.08 -0.90
C ILE A 36 -5.03 12.24 -1.87
N ASN A 37 -3.94 12.23 -2.64
CA ASN A 37 -3.57 13.30 -3.56
C ASN A 37 -3.56 14.69 -2.88
N GLY A 38 -3.10 14.72 -1.63
CA GLY A 38 -3.00 15.96 -0.84
C GLY A 38 -4.29 16.44 -0.20
N ALA A 39 -5.41 15.75 -0.39
CA ALA A 39 -6.70 16.13 0.18
C ALA A 39 -7.10 15.19 1.32
N PRO A 40 -7.69 15.71 2.42
CA PRO A 40 -8.18 14.86 3.50
C PRO A 40 -9.20 13.84 3.01
N THR A 41 -9.22 12.67 3.64
CA THR A 41 -10.09 11.57 3.25
C THR A 41 -10.64 10.85 4.48
N ASP A 42 -11.78 10.17 4.31
CA ASP A 42 -12.38 9.31 5.32
C ASP A 42 -12.09 7.82 5.06
N GLN A 43 -11.23 7.50 4.09
CA GLN A 43 -10.89 6.12 3.78
C GLN A 43 -10.19 5.45 4.95
N VAL A 44 -10.58 4.21 5.23
CA VAL A 44 -10.07 3.39 6.33
C VAL A 44 -9.38 2.17 5.75
N VAL A 45 -8.22 1.83 6.32
CA VAL A 45 -7.49 0.60 5.99
C VAL A 45 -7.72 -0.41 7.11
N ASP A 46 -8.34 -1.55 6.78
CA ASP A 46 -8.58 -2.62 7.74
C ASP A 46 -8.67 -3.98 7.05
N ARG A 47 -9.16 -5.00 7.76
CA ARG A 47 -9.35 -6.37 7.25
C ARG A 47 -8.04 -6.93 6.69
N PHE A 48 -7.03 -6.97 7.54
CA PHE A 48 -5.70 -7.40 7.17
C PHE A 48 -5.63 -8.92 7.01
N ASN A 49 -4.93 -9.38 5.95
CA ASN A 49 -4.55 -10.77 5.76
C ASN A 49 -3.04 -10.86 5.59
N HIS A 50 -2.40 -11.67 6.44
CA HIS A 50 -0.97 -11.90 6.33
C HIS A 50 -0.72 -12.95 5.25
N GLU A 51 -0.15 -12.51 4.14
CA GLU A 51 0.23 -13.36 3.03
C GLU A 51 1.69 -13.79 3.18
N PHE A 52 2.19 -14.60 2.27
CA PHE A 52 3.58 -15.04 2.32
C PHE A 52 4.50 -13.86 1.94
N GLY A 53 5.09 -13.26 2.97
CA GLY A 53 6.06 -12.17 2.80
C GLY A 53 5.45 -10.78 2.67
N TYR A 54 4.13 -10.63 2.68
CA TYR A 54 3.49 -9.32 2.59
C TYR A 54 2.14 -9.31 3.32
N LEU A 55 1.55 -8.13 3.45
CA LEU A 55 0.26 -7.94 4.12
C LEU A 55 -0.73 -7.34 3.13
N SER A 56 -1.91 -7.94 3.00
CA SER A 56 -3.01 -7.37 2.22
C SER A 56 -4.08 -6.81 3.14
N SER A 57 -4.87 -5.87 2.62
CA SER A 57 -5.89 -5.19 3.40
C SER A 57 -7.02 -4.69 2.50
N SER A 58 -8.09 -4.19 3.12
CA SER A 58 -9.15 -3.47 2.43
C SER A 58 -9.06 -1.99 2.73
N VAL A 59 -9.35 -1.17 1.72
CA VAL A 59 -9.50 0.28 1.86
C VAL A 59 -10.94 0.62 1.49
N HIS A 60 -11.65 1.28 2.40
CA HIS A 60 -13.05 1.61 2.19
C HIS A 60 -13.41 2.91 2.89
N SER A 61 -14.47 3.57 2.39
CA SER A 61 -15.02 4.74 3.03
C SER A 61 -15.81 4.34 4.28
N THR A 62 -16.04 5.28 5.19
CA THR A 62 -16.94 5.08 6.32
C THR A 62 -18.39 4.98 5.87
N ALA A 63 -18.73 5.52 4.69
CA ALA A 63 -20.04 5.33 4.06
C ALA A 63 -20.13 3.93 3.43
N PRO A 64 -21.32 3.32 3.32
CA PRO A 64 -21.46 2.02 2.68
C PRO A 64 -21.23 2.12 1.18
N ALA A 65 -20.01 1.84 0.76
CA ALA A 65 -19.55 1.89 -0.61
C ALA A 65 -18.64 0.69 -0.85
N GLY A 66 -18.24 0.48 -2.09
CA GLY A 66 -17.31 -0.60 -2.44
C GLY A 66 -15.96 -0.42 -1.76
N ALA A 67 -15.21 -1.51 -1.68
CA ALA A 67 -13.87 -1.53 -1.11
C ALA A 67 -12.85 -1.80 -2.20
N SER A 68 -11.61 -1.33 -1.99
CA SER A 68 -10.45 -1.68 -2.80
C SER A 68 -9.43 -2.39 -1.93
N ALA A 69 -8.41 -2.97 -2.56
CA ALA A 69 -7.35 -3.69 -1.85
C ALA A 69 -6.08 -2.84 -1.80
N MET A 70 -5.35 -2.94 -0.70
CA MET A 70 -4.04 -2.33 -0.56
C MET A 70 -3.10 -3.35 0.05
N SER A 71 -1.92 -3.49 -0.53
CA SER A 71 -0.92 -4.47 -0.10
C SER A 71 0.37 -3.78 0.27
N PHE A 72 1.03 -4.30 1.30
CA PHE A 72 2.24 -3.74 1.90
C PHE A 72 3.38 -4.75 1.76
N PHE A 73 4.46 -4.35 1.10
CA PHE A 73 5.61 -5.21 0.82
C PHE A 73 6.86 -4.63 1.48
N PRO A 74 7.38 -5.27 2.54
CA PRO A 74 8.59 -4.77 3.19
C PRO A 74 9.80 -4.86 2.27
N ALA A 75 10.74 -3.94 2.44
CA ALA A 75 12.02 -3.96 1.74
C ALA A 75 12.76 -5.27 2.03
N GLY A 76 13.51 -5.76 1.04
CA GLY A 76 14.30 -6.97 1.18
C GLY A 76 13.54 -8.27 0.94
N GLN A 77 12.21 -8.20 0.76
CA GLN A 77 11.40 -9.37 0.41
C GLN A 77 11.31 -9.50 -1.11
N GLU A 78 11.33 -10.73 -1.58
CA GLU A 78 11.10 -10.99 -3.00
C GLU A 78 9.65 -10.61 -3.35
N PHE A 79 9.48 -9.79 -4.40
CA PHE A 79 8.15 -9.40 -4.83
C PHE A 79 7.45 -10.61 -5.45
N PRO A 80 6.22 -10.96 -5.03
CA PRO A 80 5.57 -12.17 -5.50
C PRO A 80 5.35 -12.17 -7.02
N ALA A 81 5.89 -13.16 -7.71
CA ALA A 81 5.74 -13.28 -9.16
C ALA A 81 4.29 -13.42 -9.58
N SER A 82 3.44 -14.00 -8.72
CA SER A 82 2.01 -14.18 -8.98
C SER A 82 1.25 -12.85 -9.08
N LEU A 83 1.80 -11.76 -8.54
CA LEU A 83 1.18 -10.43 -8.58
C LEU A 83 1.66 -9.60 -9.77
N LYS A 84 2.64 -10.09 -10.53
CA LYS A 84 3.19 -9.38 -11.69
C LYS A 84 2.63 -9.96 -12.98
N TYR A 85 2.20 -9.08 -13.87
CA TYR A 85 1.83 -9.45 -15.24
C TYR A 85 2.86 -8.84 -16.18
N GLY A 86 3.61 -9.70 -16.87
CA GLY A 86 4.67 -9.27 -17.77
C GLY A 86 6.02 -9.15 -17.08
N ASN A 87 7.02 -8.68 -17.82
CA ASN A 87 8.39 -8.53 -17.35
C ASN A 87 8.68 -7.06 -17.05
N PHE A 88 8.71 -6.72 -15.79
CA PHE A 88 9.20 -5.42 -15.35
C PHE A 88 9.96 -5.59 -14.04
N SER A 89 10.88 -4.67 -13.79
CA SER A 89 11.71 -4.69 -12.58
C SER A 89 10.99 -4.01 -11.43
N VAL A 90 11.14 -4.57 -10.24
CA VAL A 90 10.64 -3.98 -8.99
C VAL A 90 11.85 -3.66 -8.11
N ASP A 91 11.91 -2.44 -7.60
CA ASP A 91 12.96 -2.05 -6.66
C ASP A 91 12.58 -2.52 -5.25
N ASN A 92 12.89 -3.78 -4.95
CA ASN A 92 12.60 -4.37 -3.64
C ASN A 92 13.62 -4.00 -2.56
N SER A 93 14.56 -3.09 -2.84
CA SER A 93 15.40 -2.51 -1.81
C SER A 93 14.66 -1.51 -0.94
N LYS A 94 13.45 -1.14 -1.33
CA LYS A 94 12.58 -0.20 -0.62
C LYS A 94 11.26 -0.85 -0.28
N ASP A 95 10.61 -0.34 0.77
CA ASP A 95 9.22 -0.70 1.07
C ASP A 95 8.32 -0.24 -0.07
N ILE A 96 7.33 -1.08 -0.40
CA ILE A 96 6.41 -0.84 -1.51
C ILE A 96 4.98 -0.96 -1.02
N ILE A 97 4.11 -0.08 -1.50
CA ILE A 97 2.65 -0.19 -1.33
C ILE A 97 2.03 -0.31 -2.72
N TYR A 98 1.10 -1.22 -2.88
CA TYR A 98 0.27 -1.32 -4.08
C TYR A 98 -1.20 -1.15 -3.69
N TRP A 99 -1.89 -0.24 -4.34
CA TRP A 99 -3.31 0.01 -4.12
C TRP A 99 -4.08 -0.40 -5.36
N GLY A 100 -4.64 -1.61 -5.33
CA GLY A 100 -5.38 -2.18 -6.45
C GLY A 100 -5.72 -3.64 -6.20
N GLN A 101 -6.66 -4.18 -6.98
CA GLN A 101 -7.16 -5.54 -6.83
C GLN A 101 -6.64 -6.49 -7.92
N ASN A 102 -6.05 -5.95 -8.97
CA ASN A 102 -5.57 -6.73 -10.11
C ASN A 102 -4.09 -7.02 -9.98
N VAL A 103 -3.59 -7.94 -10.82
CA VAL A 103 -2.16 -8.12 -10.95
C VAL A 103 -1.52 -6.84 -11.48
N ILE A 104 -0.29 -6.58 -11.06
CA ILE A 104 0.43 -5.36 -11.38
C ILE A 104 1.05 -5.53 -12.77
N SER A 105 0.72 -4.66 -13.71
CA SER A 105 1.22 -4.70 -15.08
C SER A 105 2.29 -3.67 -15.38
N ASP A 106 2.50 -2.71 -14.50
CA ASP A 106 3.42 -1.60 -14.70
C ASP A 106 4.00 -1.18 -13.36
N GLN A 107 5.33 -1.03 -13.30
CA GLN A 107 5.98 -0.57 -12.07
C GLN A 107 5.52 0.82 -11.63
N SER A 108 4.99 1.65 -12.54
CA SER A 108 4.46 2.96 -12.19
C SER A 108 3.20 2.90 -11.32
N ASP A 109 2.58 1.72 -11.17
CA ASP A 109 1.47 1.52 -10.24
C ASP A 109 1.93 1.35 -8.79
N LEU A 110 3.23 1.15 -8.55
CA LEU A 110 3.77 0.90 -7.22
C LEU A 110 4.08 2.21 -6.51
N PHE A 111 3.72 2.28 -5.23
CA PHE A 111 3.97 3.45 -4.40
C PHE A 111 5.27 3.27 -3.63
N TYR A 112 6.10 4.31 -3.64
CA TYR A 112 7.31 4.41 -2.83
C TYR A 112 7.22 5.64 -1.95
N LYS A 113 7.81 5.55 -0.76
CA LYS A 113 7.76 6.66 0.19
C LYS A 113 8.61 7.83 -0.33
N GLU A 114 8.04 9.02 -0.24
CA GLU A 114 8.77 10.26 -0.49
C GLU A 114 9.59 10.62 0.75
N ASP A 115 10.80 11.10 0.50
CA ASP A 115 11.67 11.59 1.57
C ASP A 115 11.43 13.07 1.87
#